data_bb13a61cec369170f6b8a1892e77b2f6
#
_entry.id   bb13a61cec369170f6b8a1892e77b2f6
#
_cell.length_a   1.000
_cell.length_b   1.000
_cell.length_c   1.000
_cell.angle_alpha   90.00
_cell.angle_beta   90.00
_cell.angle_gamma   90.00
#
_symmetry.space_group_name_H-M   'P 1'
#
loop_
_entity.id
_entity.type
_entity.pdbx_description
1 polymer ?
#
loop_
_entity_poly.entity_id
_entity_poly.type
_entity_poly.pdbx_seq_one_letter_code
_entity_poly.pdbx_strand_id
1 'polypeptide(L)'
;MTRAPGETSLGTPLTWLYVPGDRPGVVAKALGCGADVVVVDLEDAVAPDRKDYALHATAELLSDPAPGPSPVHVRVNALDGPLAETEIRTLAALPGLAGLRLPKVQGPADIHRAAGWATTAGPPVVALAGRPAAGRGRGAAPGAPASATAAPPSATTVLTPSPAPDAGALPATPALYALLESALGIEHAFAIATAHPALRGIAVGEADLGAELGVRDDAGLAWPRSRTVVAARAAGLPPPPQSVYPDVRDLEGLARSSARGRALGFLGRAAIHPRQLPVIEAAHLPSSQEVEAAERIVRAAAAQGGAQALPEGRFVDAAVVAGARRVLSLAERRGR
;
A
#
# COMPACT_ATOMS: atom_id res chain seq x y z
N MET A 1 -22.31 1.09 -10.95
CA MET A 1 -20.87 0.79 -11.03
C MET A 1 -20.68 -0.60 -10.46
N THR A 2 -20.53 -1.56 -11.31
CA THR A 2 -20.32 -2.99 -10.98
C THR A 2 -18.85 -3.20 -10.58
N ARG A 3 -18.67 -3.77 -9.39
CA ARG A 3 -17.37 -4.10 -8.81
C ARG A 3 -16.70 -5.21 -9.62
N ALA A 4 -15.42 -5.08 -9.94
CA ALA A 4 -14.68 -6.12 -10.64
C ALA A 4 -14.57 -7.39 -9.77
N PRO A 5 -14.72 -8.61 -10.34
CA PRO A 5 -14.58 -9.86 -9.61
C PRO A 5 -13.09 -10.13 -9.34
N GLY A 6 -12.68 -10.17 -8.04
CA GLY A 6 -11.34 -10.54 -7.62
C GLY A 6 -10.76 -9.76 -6.45
N GLU A 7 -11.40 -8.69 -5.97
CA GLU A 7 -10.98 -8.03 -4.73
C GLU A 7 -11.45 -8.85 -3.52
N THR A 8 -10.56 -9.66 -2.97
CA THR A 8 -10.69 -10.13 -1.59
C THR A 8 -10.92 -8.91 -0.70
N SER A 9 -12.05 -8.89 -0.01
CA SER A 9 -12.46 -7.83 0.93
C SER A 9 -11.51 -7.80 2.14
N LEU A 10 -10.29 -7.37 1.94
CA LEU A 10 -9.49 -6.79 3.00
C LEU A 10 -10.13 -5.43 3.29
N GLY A 11 -10.72 -5.27 4.46
CA GLY A 11 -11.32 -3.99 4.88
C GLY A 11 -10.29 -2.86 4.70
N THR A 12 -10.75 -1.61 4.58
CA THR A 12 -9.86 -0.45 4.40
C THR A 12 -8.73 -0.48 5.43
N PRO A 13 -7.45 -0.47 5.02
CA PRO A 13 -6.33 -0.55 5.96
C PRO A 13 -6.29 0.65 6.92
N LEU A 14 -5.89 0.42 8.17
CA LEU A 14 -5.71 1.44 9.21
C LEU A 14 -4.24 1.62 9.59
N THR A 15 -3.40 0.62 9.32
CA THR A 15 -2.00 0.61 9.75
C THR A 15 -1.07 0.31 8.59
N TRP A 16 -0.03 1.14 8.41
CA TRP A 16 1.05 0.92 7.45
C TRP A 16 2.38 0.95 8.20
N LEU A 17 2.99 -0.22 8.43
CA LEU A 17 4.25 -0.32 9.15
C LEU A 17 5.44 -0.18 8.21
N TYR A 18 6.19 0.89 8.37
CA TYR A 18 7.44 1.14 7.64
C TYR A 18 8.60 0.39 8.27
N VAL A 19 9.40 -0.27 7.43
CA VAL A 19 10.59 -1.02 7.84
C VAL A 19 11.71 -0.85 6.82
N PRO A 20 12.98 -0.70 7.26
CA PRO A 20 14.11 -0.54 6.36
C PRO A 20 14.32 -1.77 5.48
N GLY A 21 14.44 -1.60 4.16
CA GLY A 21 14.63 -2.69 3.19
C GLY A 21 16.00 -3.36 3.27
N ASP A 22 16.99 -2.69 3.85
CA ASP A 22 18.32 -3.25 4.07
C ASP A 22 18.40 -4.18 5.29
N ARG A 23 17.26 -4.45 5.96
CA ARG A 23 17.18 -5.31 7.16
C ARG A 23 16.18 -6.46 7.00
N PRO A 24 16.48 -7.49 6.17
CA PRO A 24 15.53 -8.57 5.87
C PRO A 24 14.94 -9.26 7.09
N GLY A 25 15.75 -9.43 8.18
CA GLY A 25 15.26 -10.00 9.43
C GLY A 25 14.24 -9.12 10.17
N VAL A 26 14.27 -7.79 9.98
CA VAL A 26 13.25 -6.87 10.52
C VAL A 26 12.00 -6.92 9.63
N VAL A 27 12.18 -6.96 8.31
CA VAL A 27 11.07 -7.10 7.35
C VAL A 27 10.29 -8.39 7.63
N ALA A 28 10.96 -9.53 7.78
CA ALA A 28 10.32 -10.81 8.10
C ALA A 28 9.49 -10.76 9.41
N LYS A 29 10.00 -10.10 10.45
CA LYS A 29 9.26 -9.90 11.71
C LYS A 29 8.05 -8.98 11.52
N ALA A 30 8.18 -7.92 10.71
CA ALA A 30 7.11 -6.97 10.46
C ALA A 30 5.94 -7.61 9.71
N LEU A 31 6.20 -8.52 8.78
CA LEU A 31 5.17 -9.26 8.05
C LEU A 31 4.25 -10.07 8.97
N GLY A 32 4.76 -10.52 10.12
CA GLY A 32 3.98 -11.28 11.11
C GLY A 32 3.42 -10.46 12.28
N CYS A 33 3.57 -9.13 12.32
CA CYS A 33 3.21 -8.34 13.50
C CYS A 33 1.77 -7.81 13.53
N GLY A 34 0.94 -8.12 12.49
CA GLY A 34 -0.47 -7.73 12.43
C GLY A 34 -0.73 -6.35 11.83
N ALA A 35 0.26 -5.72 11.19
CA ALA A 35 -0.01 -4.51 10.40
C ALA A 35 -0.87 -4.83 9.17
N ASP A 36 -1.78 -3.93 8.79
CA ASP A 36 -2.61 -4.12 7.59
C ASP A 36 -1.80 -4.09 6.30
N VAL A 37 -0.73 -3.31 6.30
CA VAL A 37 0.23 -3.20 5.20
C VAL A 37 1.63 -3.05 5.79
N VAL A 38 2.59 -3.81 5.26
CA VAL A 38 4.01 -3.58 5.54
C VAL A 38 4.60 -2.77 4.39
N VAL A 39 5.28 -1.67 4.72
CA VAL A 39 5.96 -0.82 3.74
C VAL A 39 7.47 -1.04 3.89
N VAL A 40 8.06 -1.72 2.91
CA VAL A 40 9.51 -1.84 2.81
C VAL A 40 10.05 -0.53 2.25
N ASP A 41 10.90 0.10 3.01
CA ASP A 41 11.45 1.41 2.70
C ASP A 41 12.82 1.30 2.04
N LEU A 42 12.97 1.85 0.84
CA LEU A 42 14.24 1.96 0.13
C LEU A 42 14.79 3.40 0.17
N GLU A 43 14.01 4.34 0.72
CA GLU A 43 14.36 5.76 0.77
C GLU A 43 15.09 6.12 2.08
N ASP A 44 14.52 6.99 2.88
CA ASP A 44 15.19 7.65 4.02
C ASP A 44 15.66 6.67 5.12
N ALA A 45 15.02 5.52 5.27
CA ALA A 45 15.43 4.52 6.27
C ALA A 45 16.65 3.70 5.87
N VAL A 46 17.19 3.88 4.65
CA VAL A 46 18.33 3.12 4.11
C VAL A 46 19.48 4.07 3.77
N ALA A 47 20.67 3.78 4.30
CA ALA A 47 21.87 4.56 4.01
C ALA A 47 22.27 4.46 2.52
N PRO A 48 22.91 5.50 1.93
CA PRO A 48 23.24 5.54 0.51
C PRO A 48 24.04 4.32 0.01
N ASP A 49 25.00 3.85 0.78
CA ASP A 49 25.84 2.69 0.48
C ASP A 49 25.11 1.34 0.60
N ARG A 50 23.87 1.35 1.14
CA ARG A 50 23.04 0.16 1.31
C ARG A 50 21.87 0.07 0.33
N LYS A 51 21.67 1.07 -0.52
CA LYS A 51 20.53 1.16 -1.44
C LYS A 51 20.42 -0.06 -2.37
N ASP A 52 21.53 -0.44 -3.01
CA ASP A 52 21.57 -1.60 -3.91
C ASP A 52 21.24 -2.90 -3.17
N TYR A 53 21.81 -3.09 -1.98
CA TYR A 53 21.49 -4.24 -1.16
C TYR A 53 20.01 -4.29 -0.77
N ALA A 54 19.43 -3.16 -0.37
CA ALA A 54 18.02 -3.06 0.00
C ALA A 54 17.10 -3.41 -1.18
N LEU A 55 17.41 -2.92 -2.39
CA LEU A 55 16.67 -3.26 -3.60
C LEU A 55 16.72 -4.76 -3.89
N HIS A 56 17.91 -5.37 -3.87
CA HIS A 56 18.07 -6.82 -4.13
C HIS A 56 17.32 -7.67 -3.10
N ALA A 57 17.48 -7.38 -1.81
CA ALA A 57 16.79 -8.11 -0.73
C ALA A 57 15.26 -7.97 -0.83
N THR A 58 14.78 -6.79 -1.23
CA THR A 58 13.35 -6.54 -1.43
C THR A 58 12.83 -7.29 -2.68
N ALA A 59 13.59 -7.30 -3.77
CA ALA A 59 13.22 -8.04 -4.97
C ALA A 59 13.19 -9.57 -4.72
N GLU A 60 14.14 -10.11 -3.96
CA GLU A 60 14.14 -11.51 -3.54
C GLU A 60 12.88 -11.84 -2.72
N LEU A 61 12.54 -11.03 -1.72
CA LEU A 61 11.32 -11.19 -0.93
C LEU A 61 10.06 -11.21 -1.81
N LEU A 62 9.94 -10.26 -2.74
CA LEU A 62 8.76 -10.08 -3.57
C LEU A 62 8.67 -11.08 -4.74
N SER A 63 9.70 -11.88 -4.98
CA SER A 63 9.65 -13.01 -5.92
C SER A 63 8.71 -14.12 -5.42
N ASP A 64 8.43 -14.17 -4.12
CA ASP A 64 7.36 -14.98 -3.54
C ASP A 64 6.01 -14.23 -3.74
N PRO A 65 4.99 -14.86 -4.35
CA PRO A 65 3.66 -14.25 -4.48
C PRO A 65 2.93 -14.03 -3.15
N ALA A 66 3.35 -14.68 -2.08
CA ALA A 66 2.79 -14.56 -0.74
C ALA A 66 3.91 -14.41 0.32
N PRO A 67 4.64 -13.28 0.32
CA PRO A 67 5.80 -13.10 1.20
C PRO A 67 5.45 -13.06 2.68
N GLY A 68 4.18 -12.92 3.01
CA GLY A 68 3.66 -12.92 4.39
C GLY A 68 2.16 -12.69 4.45
N PRO A 69 1.57 -12.67 5.65
CA PRO A 69 0.13 -12.45 5.85
C PRO A 69 -0.31 -11.03 5.51
N SER A 70 0.60 -10.05 5.59
CA SER A 70 0.32 -8.66 5.26
C SER A 70 0.77 -8.33 3.84
N PRO A 71 -0.03 -7.60 3.03
CA PRO A 71 0.40 -7.10 1.74
C PRO A 71 1.62 -6.19 1.87
N VAL A 72 2.54 -6.32 0.90
CA VAL A 72 3.80 -5.57 0.90
C VAL A 72 3.73 -4.41 -0.10
N HIS A 73 3.89 -3.21 0.42
CA HIS A 73 4.19 -2.02 -0.39
C HIS A 73 5.69 -1.73 -0.33
N VAL A 74 6.21 -1.05 -1.34
CA VAL A 74 7.60 -0.57 -1.33
C VAL A 74 7.61 0.95 -1.51
N ARG A 75 8.30 1.68 -0.61
CA ARG A 75 8.62 3.09 -0.84
C ARG A 75 9.94 3.14 -1.59
N VAL A 76 9.88 3.60 -2.84
CA VAL A 76 11.05 3.79 -3.71
C VAL A 76 11.76 5.11 -3.37
N ASN A 77 12.95 5.31 -3.92
CA ASN A 77 13.64 6.59 -3.81
C ASN A 77 12.93 7.70 -4.61
N ALA A 78 13.30 8.96 -4.37
CA ALA A 78 12.70 10.13 -5.02
C ALA A 78 12.80 10.04 -6.55
N LEU A 79 11.70 10.40 -7.25
CA LEU A 79 11.55 10.19 -8.70
C LEU A 79 12.47 11.05 -9.57
N ASP A 80 13.00 12.13 -9.04
CA ASP A 80 14.00 13.00 -9.66
C ASP A 80 15.43 12.51 -9.43
N GLY A 81 15.61 11.50 -8.58
CA GLY A 81 16.89 10.87 -8.29
C GLY A 81 17.26 9.74 -9.27
N PRO A 82 18.50 9.25 -9.22
CA PRO A 82 19.00 8.24 -10.15
C PRO A 82 18.50 6.82 -9.91
N LEU A 83 17.86 6.53 -8.78
CA LEU A 83 17.53 5.15 -8.34
C LEU A 83 16.11 4.74 -8.68
N ALA A 84 15.15 5.65 -8.61
CA ALA A 84 13.71 5.34 -8.68
C ALA A 84 13.30 4.58 -9.95
N GLU A 85 13.84 4.94 -11.12
CA GLU A 85 13.50 4.23 -12.36
C GLU A 85 13.92 2.76 -12.30
N THR A 86 15.15 2.49 -11.87
CA THR A 86 15.66 1.11 -11.72
C THR A 86 14.84 0.33 -10.70
N GLU A 87 14.52 0.93 -9.56
CA GLU A 87 13.72 0.31 -8.51
C GLU A 87 12.31 -0.03 -9.00
N ILE A 88 11.62 0.92 -9.63
CA ILE A 88 10.26 0.71 -10.15
C ILE A 88 10.26 -0.38 -11.22
N ARG A 89 11.19 -0.33 -12.20
CA ARG A 89 11.29 -1.35 -13.25
C ARG A 89 11.59 -2.74 -12.70
N THR A 90 12.42 -2.83 -11.65
CA THR A 90 12.78 -4.09 -11.02
C THR A 90 11.61 -4.69 -10.24
N LEU A 91 10.86 -3.87 -9.53
CA LEU A 91 9.86 -4.33 -8.56
C LEU A 91 8.46 -4.49 -9.15
N ALA A 92 8.10 -3.68 -10.17
CA ALA A 92 6.72 -3.57 -10.66
C ALA A 92 6.10 -4.88 -11.16
N ALA A 93 6.90 -5.80 -11.69
CA ALA A 93 6.45 -7.10 -12.21
C ALA A 93 6.50 -8.23 -11.17
N LEU A 94 6.98 -7.98 -9.96
CA LEU A 94 7.15 -9.03 -8.95
C LEU A 94 5.81 -9.39 -8.31
N PRO A 95 5.50 -10.69 -8.20
CA PRO A 95 4.16 -11.16 -7.81
C PRO A 95 3.78 -10.84 -6.35
N GLY A 96 4.76 -10.65 -5.47
CA GLY A 96 4.54 -10.28 -4.07
C GLY A 96 4.32 -8.80 -3.82
N LEU A 97 4.43 -7.94 -4.87
CA LEU A 97 4.24 -6.50 -4.73
C LEU A 97 2.75 -6.14 -4.73
N ALA A 98 2.28 -5.52 -3.64
CA ALA A 98 0.91 -5.01 -3.54
C ALA A 98 0.80 -3.52 -3.92
N GLY A 99 1.89 -2.75 -3.87
CA GLY A 99 1.87 -1.34 -4.28
C GLY A 99 3.21 -0.63 -4.14
N LEU A 100 3.38 0.45 -4.90
CA LEU A 100 4.53 1.33 -4.84
C LEU A 100 4.15 2.65 -4.16
N ARG A 101 4.99 3.13 -3.26
CA ARG A 101 4.88 4.44 -2.63
C ARG A 101 5.92 5.37 -3.23
N LEU A 102 5.45 6.46 -3.78
CA LEU A 102 6.23 7.45 -4.52
C LEU A 102 6.46 8.65 -3.61
N PRO A 103 7.68 8.84 -3.08
CA PRO A 103 7.98 9.99 -2.23
C PRO A 103 8.13 11.26 -3.07
N LYS A 104 8.04 12.40 -2.41
CA LYS A 104 8.37 13.73 -2.93
C LYS A 104 7.69 14.07 -4.27
N VAL A 105 6.44 13.60 -4.45
CA VAL A 105 5.64 13.88 -5.64
C VAL A 105 5.25 15.35 -5.65
N GLN A 106 5.57 16.05 -6.74
CA GLN A 106 5.31 17.48 -6.92
C GLN A 106 4.23 17.81 -7.96
N GLY A 107 3.90 16.84 -8.84
CA GLY A 107 2.89 17.09 -9.86
C GLY A 107 2.41 15.82 -10.58
N PRO A 108 1.39 15.95 -11.46
CA PRO A 108 0.85 14.85 -12.27
C PRO A 108 1.89 14.12 -13.12
N ALA A 109 2.90 14.87 -13.61
CA ALA A 109 3.98 14.31 -14.45
C ALA A 109 4.78 13.22 -13.73
N ASP A 110 4.94 13.33 -12.41
CA ASP A 110 5.64 12.35 -11.60
C ASP A 110 4.89 11.01 -11.58
N ILE A 111 3.55 11.08 -11.47
CA ILE A 111 2.71 9.87 -11.48
C ILE A 111 2.74 9.21 -12.85
N HIS A 112 2.64 9.98 -13.94
CA HIS A 112 2.72 9.44 -15.30
C HIS A 112 4.09 8.81 -15.57
N ARG A 113 5.17 9.43 -15.10
CA ARG A 113 6.54 8.91 -15.23
C ARG A 113 6.70 7.59 -14.51
N ALA A 114 6.29 7.50 -13.23
CA ALA A 114 6.35 6.27 -12.45
C ALA A 114 5.48 5.14 -13.06
N ALA A 115 4.26 5.47 -13.52
CA ALA A 115 3.40 4.51 -14.21
C ALA A 115 4.03 4.02 -15.53
N GLY A 116 4.67 4.91 -16.30
CA GLY A 116 5.40 4.56 -17.50
C GLY A 116 6.57 3.61 -17.22
N TRP A 117 7.35 3.87 -16.19
CA TRP A 117 8.43 2.96 -15.78
C TRP A 117 7.91 1.59 -15.34
N ALA A 118 6.78 1.55 -14.61
CA ALA A 118 6.18 0.31 -14.14
C ALA A 118 5.62 -0.58 -15.26
N THR A 119 5.12 0.00 -16.35
CA THR A 119 4.58 -0.77 -17.49
C THR A 119 5.66 -1.26 -18.46
N THR A 120 6.83 -0.64 -18.45
CA THR A 120 7.99 -1.06 -19.26
C THR A 120 8.96 -1.93 -18.46
N ALA A 121 8.47 -2.58 -17.39
CA ALA A 121 9.25 -3.50 -16.58
C ALA A 121 9.91 -4.54 -17.49
N GLY A 122 11.24 -4.53 -17.51
CA GLY A 122 12.04 -5.60 -18.12
C GLY A 122 11.98 -6.86 -17.25
N PRO A 123 12.47 -8.00 -17.77
CA PRO A 123 12.61 -9.17 -16.92
C PRO A 123 13.46 -8.79 -15.68
N PRO A 124 13.07 -9.28 -14.47
CA PRO A 124 13.79 -8.94 -13.26
C PRO A 124 15.27 -9.26 -13.47
N VAL A 125 16.13 -8.27 -13.22
CA VAL A 125 17.57 -8.48 -13.18
C VAL A 125 17.87 -9.26 -11.90
N VAL A 126 17.59 -10.55 -11.91
CA VAL A 126 18.18 -11.51 -10.99
C VAL A 126 19.62 -11.71 -11.48
N ALA A 127 20.45 -10.72 -11.24
CA ALA A 127 21.87 -10.85 -11.47
C ALA A 127 22.40 -11.83 -10.43
N LEU A 128 22.83 -12.96 -10.96
CA LEU A 128 23.61 -14.01 -10.34
C LEU A 128 24.55 -13.47 -9.24
N ALA A 129 24.09 -13.47 -7.99
CA ALA A 129 24.99 -13.41 -6.86
C ALA A 129 25.79 -14.72 -6.89
N GLY A 130 27.11 -14.59 -7.00
CA GLY A 130 28.07 -15.65 -7.26
C GLY A 130 27.86 -16.91 -6.45
N ARG A 131 27.67 -18.03 -7.16
CA ARG A 131 27.97 -19.37 -6.61
C ARG A 131 29.45 -19.41 -6.27
N PRO A 132 29.83 -19.78 -5.04
CA PRO A 132 31.24 -20.06 -4.77
C PRO A 132 31.69 -21.22 -5.65
N ALA A 133 32.83 -21.06 -6.31
CA ALA A 133 33.44 -22.05 -7.16
C ALA A 133 33.74 -23.32 -6.35
N ALA A 134 32.97 -24.37 -6.59
CA ALA A 134 33.29 -25.71 -6.13
C ALA A 134 34.41 -26.29 -6.99
N GLY A 135 35.43 -26.79 -6.29
CA GLY A 135 36.70 -27.27 -6.83
C GLY A 135 36.59 -28.33 -7.90
N ARG A 136 37.57 -28.29 -8.77
CA ARG A 136 37.85 -29.27 -9.80
C ARG A 136 38.21 -30.62 -9.19
N GLY A 137 37.41 -31.66 -9.44
CA GLY A 137 37.77 -33.06 -9.32
C GLY A 137 37.75 -33.73 -10.68
N ARG A 138 38.89 -34.26 -11.12
CA ARG A 138 39.09 -35.00 -12.38
C ARG A 138 38.53 -36.42 -12.27
N GLY A 139 38.05 -36.98 -13.37
CA GLY A 139 38.15 -38.41 -13.62
C GLY A 139 37.08 -39.08 -14.45
N ALA A 140 37.48 -39.38 -15.72
CA ALA A 140 37.15 -40.56 -16.52
C ALA A 140 35.72 -40.84 -17.03
N ALA A 141 35.62 -40.84 -18.36
CA ALA A 141 34.69 -41.62 -19.20
C ALA A 141 35.29 -43.03 -19.48
N PRO A 142 34.72 -43.96 -20.31
CA PRO A 142 33.44 -43.98 -21.01
C PRO A 142 32.69 -45.35 -20.95
N GLY A 143 31.51 -45.50 -21.53
CA GLY A 143 30.89 -46.79 -21.82
C GLY A 143 29.45 -46.68 -22.29
N ALA A 144 29.24 -46.79 -23.60
CA ALA A 144 27.94 -47.17 -24.21
C ALA A 144 28.05 -48.67 -24.64
N PRO A 145 27.05 -49.36 -25.22
CA PRO A 145 25.70 -48.99 -25.70
C PRO A 145 24.59 -50.06 -25.53
N ALA A 146 23.40 -49.76 -26.09
CA ALA A 146 22.35 -50.64 -26.68
C ALA A 146 21.38 -51.35 -25.69
N SER A 147 20.09 -51.39 -25.90
CA SER A 147 19.31 -51.86 -27.04
C SER A 147 17.84 -51.50 -26.89
N ALA A 148 17.19 -51.36 -28.02
CA ALA A 148 15.76 -51.15 -28.25
C ALA A 148 14.85 -52.33 -27.86
N THR A 149 13.58 -52.06 -27.56
CA THR A 149 12.46 -52.89 -28.02
C THR A 149 11.16 -52.07 -28.06
N ALA A 150 10.39 -52.35 -29.11
CA ALA A 150 9.29 -51.58 -29.66
C ALA A 150 7.94 -51.79 -29.02
N ALA A 151 7.03 -50.88 -29.37
CA ALA A 151 5.59 -50.67 -29.13
C ALA A 151 4.66 -51.87 -29.46
N PRO A 152 3.31 -51.78 -29.39
CA PRO A 152 2.35 -50.71 -29.73
C PRO A 152 0.99 -50.73 -28.93
N PRO A 153 -0.18 -50.29 -29.46
CA PRO A 153 -0.67 -48.92 -29.45
C PRO A 153 -2.10 -48.78 -28.86
N SER A 154 -2.61 -47.53 -28.93
CA SER A 154 -4.02 -47.13 -28.96
C SER A 154 -4.74 -46.81 -27.66
N ALA A 155 -4.93 -45.53 -27.46
CA ALA A 155 -6.24 -44.92 -27.16
C ALA A 155 -6.20 -43.45 -27.54
N THR A 156 -6.96 -43.07 -28.54
CA THR A 156 -7.17 -41.70 -29.00
C THR A 156 -8.04 -40.99 -28.01
N THR A 157 -7.40 -40.21 -27.10
CA THR A 157 -8.10 -39.21 -26.30
C THR A 157 -8.01 -37.89 -27.05
N VAL A 158 -9.15 -37.43 -27.53
CA VAL A 158 -9.31 -36.09 -28.13
C VAL A 158 -9.04 -35.09 -27.02
N LEU A 159 -7.81 -34.53 -27.03
CA LEU A 159 -7.48 -33.37 -26.23
C LEU A 159 -8.11 -32.16 -26.89
N THR A 160 -9.19 -31.64 -26.29
CA THR A 160 -9.62 -30.28 -26.55
C THR A 160 -8.44 -29.34 -26.22
N PRO A 161 -8.02 -28.45 -27.13
CA PRO A 161 -6.97 -27.53 -26.82
C PRO A 161 -7.44 -26.59 -25.70
N SER A 162 -6.71 -26.62 -24.59
CA SER A 162 -6.79 -25.57 -23.56
C SER A 162 -6.54 -24.24 -24.25
N PRO A 163 -7.34 -23.18 -24.01
CA PRO A 163 -7.03 -21.88 -24.60
C PRO A 163 -5.63 -21.47 -24.17
N ALA A 164 -4.80 -21.14 -25.13
CA ALA A 164 -3.50 -20.57 -24.89
C ALA A 164 -3.66 -19.34 -23.98
N PRO A 165 -2.74 -19.09 -23.01
CA PRO A 165 -2.77 -17.87 -22.26
C PRO A 165 -2.70 -16.69 -23.23
N ASP A 166 -3.57 -15.73 -23.05
CA ASP A 166 -3.69 -14.51 -23.85
C ASP A 166 -2.32 -13.81 -23.90
N ALA A 167 -1.58 -14.02 -24.94
CA ALA A 167 -0.31 -13.35 -25.20
C ALA A 167 -0.60 -11.94 -25.68
N GLY A 168 -0.79 -10.99 -24.76
CA GLY A 168 -0.98 -9.58 -25.15
C GLY A 168 -1.50 -8.62 -24.12
N ALA A 169 -1.89 -9.05 -22.93
CA ALA A 169 -2.20 -8.08 -21.86
C ALA A 169 -0.86 -7.52 -21.33
N LEU A 170 -0.61 -6.23 -21.57
CA LEU A 170 0.45 -5.51 -20.88
C LEU A 170 0.31 -5.76 -19.36
N PRO A 171 1.39 -6.01 -18.62
CA PRO A 171 1.31 -6.20 -17.18
C PRO A 171 0.58 -5.00 -16.58
N ALA A 172 -0.45 -5.28 -15.79
CA ALA A 172 -1.23 -4.24 -15.15
C ALA A 172 -0.30 -3.40 -14.27
N THR A 173 -0.32 -2.06 -14.44
CA THR A 173 0.45 -1.15 -13.61
C THR A 173 0.14 -1.43 -12.13
N PRO A 174 1.14 -1.66 -11.27
CA PRO A 174 0.89 -1.87 -9.85
C PRO A 174 0.19 -0.66 -9.21
N ALA A 175 -0.47 -0.87 -8.08
CA ALA A 175 -1.09 0.21 -7.34
C ALA A 175 -0.04 1.24 -6.91
N LEU A 176 -0.28 2.53 -7.23
CA LEU A 176 0.59 3.64 -6.88
C LEU A 176 0.01 4.44 -5.72
N TYR A 177 0.85 4.95 -4.85
CA TYR A 177 0.50 5.82 -3.72
C TYR A 177 1.47 6.99 -3.66
N ALA A 178 0.98 8.23 -3.74
CA ALA A 178 1.82 9.42 -3.74
C ALA A 178 1.98 10.00 -2.33
N LEU A 179 3.21 10.40 -1.98
CA LEU A 179 3.51 11.15 -0.77
C LEU A 179 3.74 12.61 -1.15
N LEU A 180 2.92 13.49 -0.55
CA LEU A 180 2.96 14.94 -0.75
C LEU A 180 3.80 15.53 0.38
N GLU A 181 5.04 15.88 0.08
CA GLU A 181 6.08 16.21 1.09
C GLU A 181 6.67 17.60 0.88
N SER A 182 6.08 18.40 -0.04
CA SER A 182 6.48 19.76 -0.37
C SER A 182 5.28 20.68 -0.51
N ALA A 183 5.48 21.97 -0.39
CA ALA A 183 4.46 22.99 -0.62
C ALA A 183 3.85 22.85 -2.01
N LEU A 184 4.67 22.62 -3.03
CA LEU A 184 4.21 22.42 -4.41
C LEU A 184 3.36 21.17 -4.55
N GLY A 185 3.75 20.05 -3.92
CA GLY A 185 2.96 18.81 -3.90
C GLY A 185 1.59 19.00 -3.25
N ILE A 186 1.50 19.79 -2.18
CA ILE A 186 0.23 20.14 -1.52
C ILE A 186 -0.65 21.01 -2.40
N GLU A 187 -0.09 22.02 -3.08
CA GLU A 187 -0.83 22.86 -4.02
C GLU A 187 -1.40 22.03 -5.18
N HIS A 188 -0.66 21.08 -5.70
CA HIS A 188 -1.07 20.19 -6.77
C HIS A 188 -1.86 18.94 -6.32
N ALA A 189 -2.20 18.82 -5.04
CA ALA A 189 -2.76 17.59 -4.46
C ALA A 189 -3.94 16.98 -5.27
N PHE A 190 -4.89 17.80 -5.74
CA PHE A 190 -6.02 17.30 -6.55
C PHE A 190 -5.59 16.85 -7.96
N ALA A 191 -4.73 17.63 -8.62
CA ALA A 191 -4.19 17.27 -9.93
C ALA A 191 -3.38 15.96 -9.87
N ILE A 192 -2.57 15.78 -8.82
CA ILE A 192 -1.86 14.52 -8.55
C ILE A 192 -2.86 13.38 -8.32
N ALA A 193 -3.86 13.60 -7.46
CA ALA A 193 -4.84 12.58 -7.08
C ALA A 193 -5.65 12.05 -8.27
N THR A 194 -5.80 12.84 -9.34
CA THR A 194 -6.55 12.49 -10.57
C THR A 194 -5.66 12.11 -11.75
N ALA A 195 -4.32 12.10 -11.58
CA ALA A 195 -3.37 12.00 -12.69
C ALA A 195 -3.43 10.66 -13.44
N HIS A 196 -3.63 9.54 -12.76
CA HIS A 196 -3.54 8.22 -13.39
C HIS A 196 -4.44 7.19 -12.68
N PRO A 197 -5.10 6.27 -13.42
CA PRO A 197 -5.99 5.27 -12.81
C PRO A 197 -5.29 4.26 -11.90
N ALA A 198 -3.97 4.06 -12.01
CA ALA A 198 -3.20 3.23 -11.09
C ALA A 198 -2.97 3.91 -9.73
N LEU A 199 -3.16 5.23 -9.60
CA LEU A 199 -3.03 5.92 -8.32
C LEU A 199 -4.21 5.56 -7.42
N ARG A 200 -3.92 4.94 -6.27
CA ARG A 200 -4.92 4.41 -5.33
C ARG A 200 -5.00 5.21 -4.03
N GLY A 201 -4.09 6.15 -3.80
CA GLY A 201 -4.10 6.99 -2.62
C GLY A 201 -3.02 8.06 -2.63
N ILE A 202 -3.23 9.08 -1.82
CA ILE A 202 -2.25 10.11 -1.52
C ILE A 202 -2.09 10.22 0.00
N ALA A 203 -0.95 10.68 0.47
CA ALA A 203 -0.69 10.93 1.89
C ALA A 203 0.24 12.15 2.05
N VAL A 204 0.23 12.77 3.22
CA VAL A 204 1.18 13.86 3.54
C VAL A 204 2.42 13.27 4.19
N GLY A 205 3.61 13.69 3.74
CA GLY A 205 4.87 13.47 4.45
C GLY A 205 5.19 14.70 5.30
N GLU A 206 4.71 14.69 6.55
CA GLU A 206 4.71 15.88 7.40
C GLU A 206 6.12 16.33 7.85
N ALA A 207 7.09 15.42 7.89
CA ALA A 207 8.45 15.75 8.32
C ALA A 207 9.13 16.68 7.30
N ASP A 208 9.18 16.27 6.04
CA ASP A 208 9.80 17.05 4.97
C ASP A 208 9.03 18.34 4.68
N LEU A 209 7.70 18.24 4.61
CA LEU A 209 6.83 19.40 4.42
C LEU A 209 6.99 20.42 5.56
N GLY A 210 7.04 19.96 6.82
CA GLY A 210 7.22 20.84 7.96
C GLY A 210 8.59 21.52 7.97
N ALA A 211 9.63 20.81 7.54
CA ALA A 211 10.98 21.36 7.40
C ALA A 211 11.02 22.41 6.28
N GLU A 212 10.45 22.14 5.10
CA GLU A 212 10.38 23.09 3.99
C GLU A 212 9.62 24.37 4.37
N LEU A 213 8.46 24.22 5.02
CA LEU A 213 7.63 25.37 5.44
C LEU A 213 8.16 26.09 6.68
N GLY A 214 9.19 25.58 7.36
CA GLY A 214 9.69 26.12 8.61
C GLY A 214 8.67 26.05 9.76
N VAL A 215 7.78 25.07 9.75
CA VAL A 215 6.73 24.89 10.75
C VAL A 215 7.33 24.53 12.10
N ARG A 216 6.91 25.25 13.16
CA ARG A 216 7.34 25.00 14.54
C ARG A 216 6.22 24.53 15.46
N ASP A 217 4.99 24.61 14.99
CA ASP A 217 3.79 24.22 15.73
C ASP A 217 2.90 23.33 14.83
N ASP A 218 2.29 22.32 15.42
CA ASP A 218 1.41 21.36 14.70
C ASP A 218 0.26 22.05 13.95
N ALA A 219 -0.18 23.22 14.44
CA ALA A 219 -1.22 24.02 13.78
C ALA A 219 -0.80 24.51 12.39
N GLY A 220 0.51 24.71 12.14
CA GLY A 220 1.03 25.11 10.83
C GLY A 220 0.77 24.07 9.73
N LEU A 221 0.55 22.81 10.09
CA LEU A 221 0.21 21.73 9.16
C LEU A 221 -1.30 21.50 8.99
N ALA A 222 -2.15 22.29 9.65
CA ALA A 222 -3.60 22.07 9.62
C ALA A 222 -4.17 22.20 8.20
N TRP A 223 -3.74 23.23 7.46
CA TRP A 223 -4.19 23.45 6.08
C TRP A 223 -3.70 22.36 5.11
N PRO A 224 -2.40 22.00 5.04
CA PRO A 224 -1.92 20.89 4.22
C PRO A 224 -2.67 19.58 4.48
N ARG A 225 -2.92 19.25 5.74
CA ARG A 225 -3.69 18.07 6.14
C ARG A 225 -5.11 18.11 5.56
N SER A 226 -5.84 19.19 5.79
CA SER A 226 -7.20 19.35 5.28
C SER A 226 -7.24 19.37 3.76
N ARG A 227 -6.29 20.05 3.11
CA ARG A 227 -6.15 20.09 1.64
C ARG A 227 -5.99 18.70 1.05
N THR A 228 -5.13 17.86 1.65
CA THR A 228 -4.91 16.47 1.19
C THR A 228 -6.15 15.60 1.35
N VAL A 229 -6.86 15.71 2.48
CA VAL A 229 -8.13 14.98 2.69
C VAL A 229 -9.16 15.38 1.64
N VAL A 230 -9.34 16.69 1.41
CA VAL A 230 -10.29 17.21 0.39
C VAL A 230 -9.90 16.74 -1.00
N ALA A 231 -8.62 16.85 -1.37
CA ALA A 231 -8.13 16.41 -2.68
C ALA A 231 -8.35 14.91 -2.93
N ALA A 232 -8.02 14.07 -1.97
CA ALA A 232 -8.26 12.62 -2.06
C ALA A 232 -9.76 12.32 -2.28
N ARG A 233 -10.63 12.93 -1.47
CA ARG A 233 -12.07 12.69 -1.55
C ARG A 233 -12.69 13.23 -2.84
N ALA A 234 -12.24 14.39 -3.32
CA ALA A 234 -12.69 14.97 -4.59
C ALA A 234 -12.29 14.12 -5.80
N ALA A 235 -11.12 13.45 -5.72
CA ALA A 235 -10.64 12.51 -6.73
C ALA A 235 -11.29 11.11 -6.64
N GLY A 236 -12.17 10.86 -5.68
CA GLY A 236 -12.77 9.53 -5.47
C GLY A 236 -11.84 8.52 -4.78
N LEU A 237 -10.69 8.96 -4.29
CA LEU A 237 -9.76 8.12 -3.54
C LEU A 237 -10.26 7.88 -2.09
N PRO A 238 -9.78 6.81 -1.43
CA PRO A 238 -10.04 6.60 -0.01
C PRO A 238 -9.48 7.76 0.84
N PRO A 239 -9.97 7.94 2.09
CA PRO A 239 -9.34 8.87 3.02
C PRO A 239 -7.84 8.57 3.16
N PRO A 240 -6.97 9.60 3.17
CA PRO A 240 -5.54 9.39 3.33
C PRO A 240 -5.20 8.87 4.73
N PRO A 241 -4.10 8.07 4.88
CA PRO A 241 -3.53 7.80 6.19
C PRO A 241 -2.80 9.03 6.72
N GLN A 242 -2.74 9.18 8.06
CA GLN A 242 -1.85 10.16 8.68
C GLN A 242 -0.38 9.78 8.50
N SER A 243 0.48 10.76 8.57
CA SER A 243 1.93 10.63 8.63
C SER A 243 2.38 9.86 9.90
N VAL A 244 3.64 9.42 9.92
CA VAL A 244 4.23 8.76 11.09
C VAL A 244 4.19 9.65 12.34
N TYR A 245 4.12 9.01 13.52
CA TYR A 245 4.34 9.66 14.79
C TYR A 245 5.75 9.31 15.28
N PRO A 246 6.68 10.26 15.36
CA PRO A 246 8.11 9.95 15.46
C PRO A 246 8.53 9.41 16.83
N ASP A 247 7.84 9.78 17.92
CA ASP A 247 8.16 9.27 19.24
C ASP A 247 7.48 7.91 19.50
N VAL A 248 8.25 6.84 19.40
CA VAL A 248 7.77 5.47 19.60
C VAL A 248 7.44 5.14 21.07
N ARG A 249 7.84 6.00 22.02
CA ARG A 249 7.59 5.82 23.46
C ARG A 249 6.35 6.57 23.91
N ASP A 250 5.99 7.68 23.27
CA ASP A 250 4.81 8.50 23.61
C ASP A 250 3.54 7.94 22.95
N LEU A 251 3.03 6.84 23.50
CA LEU A 251 1.81 6.21 23.01
C LEU A 251 0.56 7.04 23.29
N GLU A 252 0.55 7.86 24.35
CA GLU A 252 -0.56 8.75 24.66
C GLU A 252 -0.62 9.92 23.66
N GLY A 253 0.53 10.53 23.32
CA GLY A 253 0.60 11.54 22.29
C GLY A 253 0.18 10.99 20.92
N LEU A 254 0.61 9.76 20.59
CA LEU A 254 0.15 9.05 19.40
C LEU A 254 -1.37 8.90 19.38
N ALA A 255 -1.99 8.46 20.48
CA ALA A 255 -3.44 8.31 20.59
C ALA A 255 -4.17 9.65 20.37
N ARG A 256 -3.74 10.71 21.06
CA ARG A 256 -4.30 12.06 20.90
C ARG A 256 -4.14 12.59 19.47
N SER A 257 -2.96 12.41 18.88
CA SER A 257 -2.68 12.83 17.50
C SER A 257 -3.50 12.05 16.47
N SER A 258 -3.68 10.73 16.67
CA SER A 258 -4.49 9.88 15.79
C SER A 258 -5.99 10.23 15.88
N ALA A 259 -6.51 10.50 17.09
CA ALA A 259 -7.88 10.96 17.27
C ALA A 259 -8.13 12.32 16.59
N ARG A 260 -7.17 13.25 16.67
CA ARG A 260 -7.25 14.54 15.95
C ARG A 260 -7.26 14.33 14.43
N GLY A 261 -6.41 13.46 13.90
CA GLY A 261 -6.40 13.15 12.47
C GLY A 261 -7.71 12.52 12.01
N ARG A 262 -8.27 11.57 12.77
CA ARG A 262 -9.60 11.02 12.49
C ARG A 262 -10.67 12.12 12.42
N ALA A 263 -10.63 13.09 13.33
CA ALA A 263 -11.54 14.23 13.32
C ALA A 263 -11.37 15.13 12.09
N LEU A 264 -10.18 15.20 11.49
CA LEU A 264 -9.88 15.90 10.24
C LEU A 264 -10.27 15.11 8.99
N GLY A 265 -10.68 13.85 9.11
CA GLY A 265 -11.08 13.00 8.00
C GLY A 265 -10.01 12.05 7.47
N PHE A 266 -8.89 11.90 8.17
CA PHE A 266 -7.92 10.83 7.90
C PHE A 266 -8.49 9.47 8.31
N LEU A 267 -7.98 8.40 7.71
CA LEU A 267 -8.30 7.03 8.10
C LEU A 267 -7.03 6.20 8.21
N GLY A 268 -6.72 5.81 9.44
CA GLY A 268 -5.49 5.09 9.75
C GLY A 268 -4.25 5.99 9.78
N ARG A 269 -3.10 5.36 10.01
CA ARG A 269 -1.83 6.06 10.19
C ARG A 269 -0.63 5.20 9.81
N ALA A 270 0.42 5.83 9.29
CA ALA A 270 1.72 5.22 9.14
C ALA A 270 2.38 5.00 10.52
N ALA A 271 3.00 3.84 10.72
CA ALA A 271 3.72 3.44 11.92
C ALA A 271 5.18 3.13 11.58
N ILE A 272 6.07 3.35 12.54
CA ILE A 272 7.49 3.01 12.47
C ILE A 272 7.91 1.98 13.54
N HIS A 273 6.96 1.53 14.34
CA HIS A 273 7.20 0.51 15.36
C HIS A 273 5.92 -0.30 15.63
N PRO A 274 5.99 -1.65 15.82
CA PRO A 274 4.81 -2.48 16.06
C PRO A 274 3.95 -2.07 17.27
N ARG A 275 4.55 -1.48 18.32
CA ARG A 275 3.81 -0.97 19.49
C ARG A 275 2.79 0.13 19.14
N GLN A 276 2.97 0.82 18.03
CA GLN A 276 2.05 1.86 17.59
C GLN A 276 0.76 1.31 16.98
N LEU A 277 0.79 0.09 16.44
CA LEU A 277 -0.33 -0.49 15.69
C LEU A 277 -1.63 -0.55 16.51
N PRO A 278 -1.68 -1.15 17.72
CA PRO A 278 -2.93 -1.23 18.49
C PRO A 278 -3.46 0.14 18.90
N VAL A 279 -2.59 1.12 19.12
CA VAL A 279 -2.99 2.50 19.47
C VAL A 279 -3.65 3.20 18.28
N ILE A 280 -3.07 3.03 17.09
CA ILE A 280 -3.62 3.57 15.84
C ILE A 280 -4.97 2.95 15.55
N GLU A 281 -5.10 1.63 15.65
CA GLU A 281 -6.36 0.93 15.43
C GLU A 281 -7.44 1.40 16.42
N ALA A 282 -7.13 1.45 17.71
CA ALA A 282 -8.07 1.90 18.74
C ALA A 282 -8.56 3.33 18.48
N ALA A 283 -7.70 4.23 18.00
CA ALA A 283 -8.05 5.62 17.71
C ALA A 283 -8.95 5.77 16.48
N HIS A 284 -8.85 4.88 15.49
CA HIS A 284 -9.60 4.96 14.22
C HIS A 284 -10.87 4.09 14.20
N LEU A 285 -10.91 3.01 14.99
CA LEU A 285 -12.10 2.19 15.12
C LEU A 285 -13.21 2.92 15.86
N PRO A 286 -14.47 2.76 15.46
CA PRO A 286 -15.58 3.41 16.15
C PRO A 286 -15.79 2.83 17.56
N SER A 287 -16.14 3.67 18.51
CA SER A 287 -16.58 3.26 19.85
C SER A 287 -17.93 2.54 19.79
N SER A 288 -18.28 1.78 20.85
CA SER A 288 -19.60 1.16 20.94
C SER A 288 -20.72 2.18 20.87
N GLN A 289 -20.53 3.37 21.49
CA GLN A 289 -21.51 4.46 21.43
C GLN A 289 -21.70 5.01 20.01
N GLU A 290 -20.60 5.13 19.22
CA GLU A 290 -20.69 5.56 17.81
C GLU A 290 -21.41 4.52 16.97
N VAL A 291 -21.18 3.23 17.21
CA VAL A 291 -21.87 2.12 16.54
C VAL A 291 -23.35 2.14 16.85
N GLU A 292 -23.76 2.21 18.13
CA GLU A 292 -25.15 2.29 18.55
C GLU A 292 -25.87 3.51 17.96
N ALA A 293 -25.19 4.67 17.95
CA ALA A 293 -25.73 5.87 17.34
C ALA A 293 -25.94 5.72 15.83
N ALA A 294 -24.97 5.08 15.15
CA ALA A 294 -25.06 4.81 13.72
C ALA A 294 -26.19 3.83 13.37
N GLU A 295 -26.38 2.78 14.18
CA GLU A 295 -27.49 1.85 14.02
C GLU A 295 -28.85 2.53 14.19
N ARG A 296 -29.01 3.41 15.20
CA ARG A 296 -30.27 4.18 15.40
C ARG A 296 -30.58 5.03 14.17
N ILE A 297 -29.56 5.73 13.62
CA ILE A 297 -29.71 6.56 12.40
C ILE A 297 -30.15 5.71 11.21
N VAL A 298 -29.49 4.58 10.98
CA VAL A 298 -29.82 3.72 9.83
C VAL A 298 -31.22 3.09 9.98
N ARG A 299 -31.60 2.66 11.20
CA ARG A 299 -32.95 2.13 11.48
C ARG A 299 -34.02 3.19 11.27
N ALA A 300 -33.81 4.42 11.76
CA ALA A 300 -34.76 5.50 11.56
C ALA A 300 -34.96 5.83 10.06
N ALA A 301 -33.86 5.92 9.30
CA ALA A 301 -33.93 6.17 7.87
C ALA A 301 -34.62 5.05 7.06
N ALA A 302 -34.57 3.80 7.56
CA ALA A 302 -35.29 2.68 6.95
C ALA A 302 -36.80 2.70 7.25
N ALA A 303 -37.20 3.25 8.41
CA ALA A 303 -38.60 3.32 8.84
C ALA A 303 -39.36 4.48 8.15
N GLN A 304 -38.67 5.59 7.86
CA GLN A 304 -39.26 6.77 7.22
C GLN A 304 -38.32 7.30 6.15
N GLY A 305 -38.81 7.41 4.92
CA GLY A 305 -38.04 7.97 3.81
C GLY A 305 -37.90 9.49 3.93
N GLY A 306 -36.74 10.04 3.51
CA GLY A 306 -36.51 11.48 3.47
C GLY A 306 -35.80 12.03 4.73
N ALA A 307 -35.72 13.36 4.81
CA ALA A 307 -35.11 14.04 5.95
C ALA A 307 -36.08 14.04 7.14
N GLN A 308 -35.57 13.75 8.35
CA GLN A 308 -36.38 13.65 9.57
C GLN A 308 -35.57 14.08 10.80
N ALA A 309 -36.28 14.34 11.90
CA ALA A 309 -35.65 14.53 13.18
C ALA A 309 -35.82 13.28 14.06
N LEU A 310 -34.76 12.83 14.72
CA LEU A 310 -34.83 11.79 15.75
C LEU A 310 -35.53 12.34 17.00
N PRO A 311 -36.03 11.47 17.88
CA PRO A 311 -36.71 11.90 19.11
C PRO A 311 -35.91 12.88 19.98
N GLU A 312 -34.58 12.74 19.96
CA GLU A 312 -33.63 13.64 20.64
C GLU A 312 -33.35 14.95 19.89
N GLY A 313 -34.08 15.23 18.83
CA GLY A 313 -33.97 16.47 18.05
C GLY A 313 -32.86 16.49 16.99
N ARG A 314 -32.10 15.41 16.82
CA ARG A 314 -31.05 15.34 15.80
C ARG A 314 -31.63 15.20 14.40
N PHE A 315 -31.26 16.12 13.52
CA PHE A 315 -31.62 16.06 12.10
C PHE A 315 -30.87 14.93 11.38
N VAL A 316 -31.60 14.15 10.59
CA VAL A 316 -31.07 13.03 9.80
C VAL A 316 -31.50 13.18 8.36
N ASP A 317 -30.53 13.29 7.48
CA ASP A 317 -30.67 13.32 6.03
C ASP A 317 -29.80 12.22 5.37
N ALA A 318 -29.77 12.21 4.06
CA ALA A 318 -28.99 11.24 3.29
C ALA A 318 -27.47 11.29 3.62
N ALA A 319 -26.92 12.47 3.93
CA ALA A 319 -25.51 12.63 4.27
C ALA A 319 -25.20 12.03 5.65
N VAL A 320 -26.09 12.25 6.64
CA VAL A 320 -25.97 11.67 7.98
C VAL A 320 -26.08 10.14 7.91
N VAL A 321 -27.02 9.60 7.11
CA VAL A 321 -27.17 8.17 6.89
C VAL A 321 -25.93 7.55 6.23
N ALA A 322 -25.36 8.22 5.22
CA ALA A 322 -24.12 7.77 4.60
C ALA A 322 -22.94 7.76 5.59
N GLY A 323 -22.89 8.75 6.49
CA GLY A 323 -21.93 8.77 7.60
C GLY A 323 -22.09 7.59 8.55
N ALA A 324 -23.32 7.32 8.99
CA ALA A 324 -23.65 6.20 9.86
C ALA A 324 -23.27 4.84 9.24
N ARG A 325 -23.57 4.64 7.94
CA ARG A 325 -23.19 3.41 7.23
C ARG A 325 -21.68 3.22 7.18
N ARG A 326 -20.90 4.29 7.01
CA ARG A 326 -19.42 4.20 7.05
C ARG A 326 -18.92 3.79 8.44
N VAL A 327 -19.52 4.29 9.51
CA VAL A 327 -19.19 3.87 10.89
C VAL A 327 -19.46 2.37 11.07
N LEU A 328 -20.62 1.87 10.62
CA LEU A 328 -20.97 0.45 10.75
C LEU A 328 -20.04 -0.45 9.94
N SER A 329 -19.73 -0.05 8.69
CA SER A 329 -18.77 -0.80 7.87
C SER A 329 -17.36 -0.88 8.50
N LEU A 330 -16.95 0.18 9.20
CA LEU A 330 -15.66 0.17 9.91
C LEU A 330 -15.72 -0.67 11.21
N ALA A 331 -16.89 -0.75 11.85
CA ALA A 331 -17.11 -1.55 13.06
C ALA A 331 -17.02 -3.07 12.78
N GLU A 332 -17.42 -3.53 11.59
CA GLU A 332 -17.32 -4.94 11.17
C GLU A 332 -15.87 -5.48 11.25
N ARG A 333 -14.89 -4.58 11.23
CA ARG A 333 -13.48 -4.90 11.39
C ARG A 333 -13.10 -5.35 12.80
N ARG A 334 -13.84 -4.95 13.84
CA ARG A 334 -13.58 -5.36 15.23
C ARG A 334 -13.84 -6.84 15.50
N GLY A 335 -14.59 -7.51 14.65
CA GLY A 335 -14.95 -8.92 14.78
C GLY A 335 -14.00 -9.89 14.08
N ARG A 336 -12.95 -9.36 13.47
CA ARG A 336 -11.92 -10.14 12.77
C ARG A 336 -10.60 -10.09 13.52
#